data_11057041dd1b974c83b93836a1975e03
#
_entry.id   11057041dd1b974c83b93836a1975e03
#
_cell.length_a   1.000
_cell.length_b   1.000
_cell.length_c   1.000
_cell.angle_alpha   90.00
_cell.angle_beta   90.00
_cell.angle_gamma   90.00
#
_symmetry.space_group_name_H-M   'P 1'
#
loop_
_entity.id
_entity.type
_entity.pdbx_description
1 polymer ?
#
loop_
_entity_poly.entity_id
_entity_poly.type
_entity_poly.pdbx_seq_one_letter_code
_entity_poly.pdbx_strand_id
1 'polypeptide(L)'
;MLFRSVDKICKKVGEEATETVIAAKNGDNDELKNEINDLLYHVMVLAANQGLEWSDVEKVLDERNEKIGNLKKFHQVDKNT
;
A
#
# COMPACT_ATOMS: atom_id res chain seq x y z
N MET A 1 -12.83 19.42 -12.98
CA MET A 1 -13.09 18.89 -11.65
C MET A 1 -12.39 17.58 -11.38
N LEU A 2 -12.71 16.56 -12.16
CA LEU A 2 -12.09 15.24 -11.98
C LEU A 2 -10.57 15.29 -12.17
N PHE A 3 -10.11 16.08 -13.12
CA PHE A 3 -8.67 16.19 -13.37
C PHE A 3 -7.92 16.72 -12.16
N ARG A 4 -8.48 17.75 -11.53
CA ARG A 4 -7.86 18.32 -10.34
C ARG A 4 -7.86 17.32 -9.21
N SER A 5 -8.95 16.58 -9.10
CA SER A 5 -9.07 15.56 -8.06
C SER A 5 -8.02 14.47 -8.25
N VAL A 6 -7.83 14.02 -9.48
CA VAL A 6 -6.81 13.01 -9.79
C VAL A 6 -5.42 13.53 -9.44
N ASP A 7 -5.11 14.73 -9.87
CA ASP A 7 -3.79 15.31 -9.60
C ASP A 7 -3.52 15.43 -8.11
N LYS A 8 -4.50 15.92 -7.36
CA LYS A 8 -4.37 16.06 -5.93
C LYS A 8 -4.24 14.71 -5.23
N ILE A 9 -5.04 13.75 -5.66
CA ILE A 9 -5.00 12.41 -5.08
C ILE A 9 -3.64 11.76 -5.36
N CYS A 10 -3.16 11.86 -6.59
CA CYS A 10 -1.86 11.30 -6.96
C CYS A 10 -0.74 11.96 -6.18
N LYS A 11 -0.82 13.26 -5.98
CA LYS A 11 0.16 14.00 -5.19
C LYS A 11 0.18 13.46 -3.75
N LYS A 12 -0.99 13.26 -3.18
CA LYS A 12 -1.11 12.72 -1.82
C LYS A 12 -0.54 11.32 -1.73
N VAL A 13 -0.85 10.47 -2.71
CA VAL A 13 -0.30 9.11 -2.71
C VAL A 13 1.23 9.16 -2.72
N GLY A 14 1.80 10.02 -3.55
CA GLY A 14 3.26 10.17 -3.61
C GLY A 14 3.84 10.67 -2.30
N GLU A 15 3.21 11.67 -1.69
CA GLU A 15 3.66 12.22 -0.41
C GLU A 15 3.60 11.18 0.69
N GLU A 16 2.48 10.47 0.80
CA GLU A 16 2.31 9.47 1.85
C GLU A 16 3.25 8.28 1.65
N ALA A 17 3.51 7.91 0.41
CA ALA A 17 4.46 6.85 0.12
C ALA A 17 5.87 7.25 0.59
N THR A 18 6.26 8.48 0.32
CA THR A 18 7.55 9.01 0.76
C THR A 18 7.64 9.03 2.28
N GLU A 19 6.59 9.52 2.95
CA GLU A 19 6.56 9.59 4.40
C GLU A 19 6.62 8.20 5.03
N THR A 20 5.97 7.22 4.38
CA THR A 20 6.03 5.84 4.82
C THR A 20 7.45 5.31 4.79
N VAL A 21 8.16 5.59 3.70
CA VAL A 21 9.56 5.19 3.57
C VAL A 21 10.42 5.85 4.65
N ILE A 22 10.22 7.13 4.87
CA ILE A 22 10.98 7.88 5.87
C ILE A 22 10.74 7.31 7.27
N ALA A 23 9.49 7.07 7.62
CA ALA A 23 9.15 6.51 8.93
C ALA A 23 9.80 5.13 9.12
N ALA A 24 9.79 4.32 8.08
CA ALA A 24 10.42 3.00 8.12
C ALA A 24 11.94 3.12 8.31
N LYS A 25 12.56 4.03 7.59
CA LYS A 25 14.00 4.23 7.68
C LYS A 25 14.42 4.76 9.05
N ASN A 26 13.55 5.52 9.68
CA ASN A 26 13.81 6.07 11.01
C ASN A 26 13.52 5.07 12.12
N GLY A 27 12.95 3.93 11.81
CA GLY A 27 12.60 2.93 12.79
C GLY A 27 11.46 3.35 13.69
N ASP A 28 10.65 4.30 13.26
CA ASP A 28 9.52 4.83 14.04
C ASP A 28 8.25 4.07 13.66
N ASN A 29 7.99 2.99 14.38
CA ASN A 29 6.86 2.11 14.07
C ASN A 29 5.50 2.77 14.31
N ASP A 30 5.40 3.66 15.28
CA ASP A 30 4.15 4.37 15.52
C ASP A 30 3.81 5.29 14.35
N GLU A 31 4.82 6.02 13.87
CA GLU A 31 4.65 6.88 12.72
C GLU A 31 4.41 6.06 11.46
N LEU A 32 5.16 4.98 11.30
CA LEU A 32 5.01 4.09 10.14
C LEU A 32 3.59 3.56 10.04
N LYS A 33 3.01 3.16 11.15
CA LYS A 33 1.63 2.66 11.20
C LYS A 33 0.66 3.72 10.69
N ASN A 34 0.84 4.95 11.12
CA ASN A 34 -0.01 6.06 10.71
C ASN A 34 0.15 6.37 9.22
N GLU A 35 1.39 6.39 8.75
CA GLU A 35 1.66 6.70 7.34
C GLU A 35 1.14 5.60 6.41
N ILE A 36 1.23 4.35 6.84
CA ILE A 36 0.65 3.25 6.06
C ILE A 36 -0.86 3.43 5.92
N ASN A 37 -1.53 3.81 7.01
CA ASN A 37 -2.96 4.04 6.96
C ASN A 37 -3.33 5.19 6.04
N ASP A 38 -2.58 6.28 6.12
CA ASP A 38 -2.81 7.44 5.26
C ASP A 38 -2.59 7.08 3.78
N LEU A 39 -1.53 6.34 3.51
CA LEU A 39 -1.23 5.88 2.16
C LEU A 39 -2.35 4.99 1.63
N LEU A 40 -2.76 4.02 2.43
CA LEU A 40 -3.82 3.09 2.03
C LEU A 40 -5.11 3.84 1.75
N TYR A 41 -5.46 4.80 2.62
CA TYR A 41 -6.66 5.60 2.43
C TYR A 41 -6.63 6.32 1.09
N HIS A 42 -5.51 6.99 0.77
CA HIS A 42 -5.41 7.74 -0.46
C HIS A 42 -5.38 6.83 -1.70
N VAL A 43 -4.81 5.64 -1.57
CA VAL A 43 -4.84 4.66 -2.66
C VAL A 43 -6.27 4.20 -2.92
N MET A 44 -7.05 3.99 -1.87
CA MET A 44 -8.46 3.62 -2.02
C MET A 44 -9.28 4.75 -2.65
N VAL A 45 -8.99 5.98 -2.26
CA VAL A 45 -9.64 7.15 -2.87
C VAL A 45 -9.29 7.24 -4.35
N LEU A 46 -8.03 7.00 -4.69
CA LEU A 46 -7.59 7.00 -6.08
C LEU A 46 -8.34 5.95 -6.90
N ALA A 47 -8.43 4.74 -6.37
CA ALA A 47 -9.15 3.67 -7.04
C ALA A 47 -10.60 4.05 -7.30
N ALA A 48 -11.26 4.59 -6.28
CA ALA A 48 -12.66 5.02 -6.41
C ALA A 48 -12.81 6.13 -7.44
N ASN A 49 -11.89 7.09 -7.44
CA ASN A 49 -11.93 8.21 -8.38
C ASN A 49 -11.79 7.74 -9.82
N GLN A 50 -11.05 6.67 -10.05
CA GLN A 50 -10.85 6.11 -11.39
C GLN A 50 -11.94 5.13 -11.79
N GLY A 51 -12.94 4.94 -10.93
CA GLY A 51 -14.01 4.00 -11.20
C GLY A 51 -13.61 2.55 -11.08
N LEU A 52 -12.50 2.29 -10.40
CA LEU A 52 -12.03 0.94 -10.20
C LEU A 52 -12.71 0.33 -8.98
N GLU A 53 -13.30 -0.85 -9.16
CA GLU A 53 -13.91 -1.56 -8.05
C GLU A 53 -12.85 -2.11 -7.12
N TRP A 54 -13.01 -1.88 -5.83
CA TRP A 54 -12.02 -2.37 -4.86
C TRP A 54 -11.91 -3.90 -4.88
N SER A 55 -13.02 -4.57 -5.19
CA SER A 55 -13.01 -6.02 -5.32
C SER A 55 -12.05 -6.52 -6.39
N ASP A 56 -11.85 -5.74 -7.44
CA ASP A 56 -10.89 -6.10 -8.49
C ASP A 56 -9.46 -6.02 -7.96
N VAL A 57 -9.19 -5.02 -7.14
CA VAL A 57 -7.88 -4.87 -6.50
C VAL A 57 -7.64 -6.05 -5.54
N GLU A 58 -8.66 -6.37 -4.74
CA GLU A 58 -8.57 -7.48 -3.80
C GLU A 58 -8.32 -8.81 -4.49
N LYS A 59 -8.94 -8.99 -5.65
CA LYS A 59 -8.77 -10.22 -6.42
C LYS A 59 -7.32 -10.42 -6.82
N VAL A 60 -6.69 -9.37 -7.32
CA VAL A 60 -5.27 -9.42 -7.68
C VAL A 60 -4.43 -9.65 -6.44
N LEU A 61 -4.79 -9.00 -5.35
CA LEU A 61 -4.07 -9.14 -4.09
C LEU A 61 -4.15 -10.57 -3.57
N ASP A 62 -5.32 -11.19 -3.66
CA ASP A 62 -5.51 -12.57 -3.24
C ASP A 62 -4.62 -13.53 -4.05
N GLU A 63 -4.56 -13.31 -5.35
CA GLU A 63 -3.69 -14.09 -6.22
C GLU A 63 -2.23 -13.96 -5.79
N ARG A 64 -1.81 -12.74 -5.46
CA ARG A 64 -0.46 -12.48 -4.98
C ARG A 64 -0.21 -13.04 -3.60
N ASN A 65 -1.24 -13.09 -2.78
CA ASN A 65 -1.14 -13.65 -1.43
C ASN A 65 -0.77 -15.13 -1.46
N GLU A 66 -1.27 -15.86 -2.43
CA GLU A 66 -0.89 -17.26 -2.58
C GLU A 66 0.61 -17.38 -2.80
N LYS A 67 1.15 -16.53 -3.67
CA LYS A 67 2.58 -16.50 -3.95
C LYS A 67 3.37 -16.03 -2.73
N ILE A 68 2.86 -15.02 -2.04
CA ILE A 68 3.50 -14.52 -0.83
C ILE A 68 3.49 -15.57 0.26
N GLY A 69 2.40 -16.30 0.38
CA GLY A 69 2.30 -17.40 1.31
C GLY A 69 3.39 -18.44 1.08
N ASN A 70 3.61 -18.81 -0.17
CA ASN A 70 4.68 -19.71 -0.53
C ASN A 70 6.05 -19.16 -0.21
N LEU A 71 6.24 -17.86 -0.46
CA LEU A 71 7.49 -17.21 -0.14
C LEU A 71 7.74 -17.13 1.36
N LYS A 72 6.69 -16.93 2.13
CA LYS A 72 6.81 -16.90 3.59
C LYS A 72 7.26 -18.25 4.14
N LYS A 73 6.72 -19.32 3.60
CA LYS A 73 7.15 -20.66 4.00
C LYS A 73 8.63 -20.86 3.70
N PHE A 74 9.05 -20.39 2.56
CA PHE A 74 10.43 -20.44 2.14
C PHE A 74 11.33 -19.65 3.08
N HIS A 75 10.90 -18.44 3.40
CA HIS A 75 11.66 -17.57 4.30
C HIS A 75 11.74 -18.14 5.71
N GLN A 76 10.69 -18.78 6.18
CA GLN A 76 10.71 -19.40 7.50
C GLN A 76 11.75 -20.51 7.58
N VAL A 77 11.85 -21.29 6.52
CA VAL A 77 12.87 -22.32 6.42
C VAL A 77 14.26 -21.69 6.46
N ASP A 78 14.46 -20.64 5.69
CA ASP A 78 15.73 -19.93 5.67
C ASP A 78 16.10 -19.36 7.02
N LYS A 79 15.14 -18.79 7.73
CA LYS A 79 15.37 -18.23 9.06
C LYS A 79 15.78 -19.30 10.06
N ASN A 80 15.27 -20.49 9.89
CA ASN A 80 15.54 -21.57 10.81
C ASN A 80 16.84 -22.29 10.50
N THR A 81 17.40 -21.99 9.35
CA THR A 81 18.67 -22.58 8.96
C THR A 81 19.83 -21.64 9.24
#